data_79204fc7eaa3c338a2e4472d2a6a7d3f
#
_entry.id   79204fc7eaa3c338a2e4472d2a6a7d3f
#
_cell.length_a   1.000
_cell.length_b   1.000
_cell.length_c   1.000
_cell.angle_alpha   90.00
_cell.angle_beta   90.00
_cell.angle_gamma   90.00
#
_symmetry.space_group_name_H-M   'P 1'
#
loop_
_entity.id
_entity.type
_entity.pdbx_description
1 polymer ?
#
loop_
_entity_poly.entity_id
_entity_poly.type
_entity_poly.pdbx_seq_one_letter_code
_entity_poly.pdbx_strand_id
1 'polypeptide(L)'
;VTRKPTGDGDLALSVRLLIIDEVHLLHEERGSVIETIVARTQRLVESTQSMIRIVGLSATLPNFVDVADFLSVNRYRGLFYFGAAFRPVPLEQHFIGVRGKHGSAQSRAHLDRVAYEKVMELVREGHPVMVFVHTRKDTVKTAQTLLELGKDDDLHSILVEGRDATRF
;
A
#
# COMPACT_ATOMS: atom_id res chain seq x y z
N VAL A 1 9.58 14.61 -19.88
CA VAL A 1 8.45 15.44 -20.35
C VAL A 1 8.58 16.88 -19.85
N THR A 2 9.03 17.15 -18.64
CA THR A 2 9.10 18.49 -18.04
C THR A 2 10.48 19.17 -18.14
N ARG A 3 11.50 18.52 -18.71
CA ARG A 3 12.78 19.16 -19.06
C ARG A 3 12.64 19.86 -20.41
N LYS A 4 13.40 20.96 -20.65
CA LYS A 4 13.39 21.65 -21.94
C LYS A 4 13.58 20.64 -23.06
N PRO A 5 12.65 20.58 -24.01
CA PRO A 5 12.71 19.58 -25.05
C PRO A 5 13.77 19.95 -26.09
N THR A 6 14.67 19.09 -26.31
CA THR A 6 15.35 19.00 -27.60
C THR A 6 14.43 18.13 -28.47
N GLY A 7 13.49 18.74 -29.15
CA GLY A 7 12.67 18.09 -30.18
C GLY A 7 11.22 17.65 -29.81
N ASP A 8 10.87 17.44 -28.54
CA ASP A 8 9.55 16.94 -28.11
C ASP A 8 8.66 18.00 -27.42
N GLY A 9 8.83 19.26 -27.79
CA GLY A 9 8.05 20.37 -27.20
C GLY A 9 6.54 20.21 -27.30
N ASP A 10 6.06 19.61 -28.36
CA ASP A 10 4.64 19.45 -28.65
C ASP A 10 3.94 18.47 -27.72
N LEU A 11 4.63 17.41 -27.27
CA LEU A 11 4.03 16.41 -26.37
C LEU A 11 3.75 17.00 -24.99
N ALA A 12 4.66 17.79 -24.43
CA ALA A 12 4.47 18.42 -23.13
C ALA A 12 3.33 19.47 -23.16
N LEU A 13 3.18 20.16 -24.26
CA LEU A 13 2.09 21.13 -24.47
C LEU A 13 0.73 20.47 -24.73
N SER A 14 0.74 19.18 -25.10
CA SER A 14 -0.48 18.39 -25.33
C SER A 14 -1.07 17.78 -24.07
N VAL A 15 -0.31 17.74 -22.97
CA VAL A 15 -0.78 17.18 -21.69
C VAL A 15 -1.88 18.10 -21.12
N ARG A 16 -3.02 17.53 -20.81
CA ARG A 16 -4.17 18.21 -20.17
C ARG A 16 -4.55 17.60 -18.82
N LEU A 17 -4.06 16.42 -18.53
CA LEU A 17 -4.34 15.68 -17.29
C LEU A 17 -3.05 15.03 -16.80
N LEU A 18 -2.74 15.24 -15.52
CA LEU A 18 -1.69 14.55 -14.77
C LEU A 18 -2.35 13.82 -13.61
N ILE A 19 -2.25 12.50 -13.61
CA ILE A 19 -2.71 11.66 -12.50
C ILE A 19 -1.47 11.18 -11.74
N ILE A 20 -1.46 11.46 -10.43
CA ILE A 20 -0.42 11.01 -9.50
C ILE A 20 -1.06 9.97 -8.60
N ASP A 21 -0.70 8.71 -8.84
CA ASP A 21 -1.12 7.62 -7.98
C ASP A 21 -0.19 7.49 -6.77
N GLU A 22 -0.73 7.01 -5.64
CA GLU A 22 -0.01 6.83 -4.38
C GLU A 22 0.64 8.13 -3.86
N VAL A 23 -0.06 9.27 -3.95
CA VAL A 23 0.52 10.58 -3.57
C VAL A 23 0.95 10.64 -2.09
N HIS A 24 0.48 9.71 -1.24
CA HIS A 24 0.93 9.59 0.14
C HIS A 24 2.41 9.21 0.28
N LEU A 25 3.06 8.73 -0.79
CA LEU A 25 4.50 8.43 -0.81
C LEU A 25 5.39 9.69 -0.88
N LEU A 26 4.81 10.89 -0.75
CA LEU A 26 5.55 12.15 -0.69
C LEU A 26 6.62 12.18 0.41
N HIS A 27 6.43 11.44 1.52
CA HIS A 27 7.39 11.36 2.62
C HIS A 27 8.51 10.31 2.40
N GLU A 28 8.46 9.53 1.32
CA GLU A 28 9.44 8.51 0.99
C GLU A 28 10.52 9.03 0.01
N GLU A 29 11.48 8.18 -0.32
CA GLU A 29 12.57 8.52 -1.27
C GLU A 29 12.06 9.04 -2.62
N ARG A 30 10.90 8.57 -3.06
CA ARG A 30 10.26 9.01 -4.31
C ARG A 30 9.51 10.33 -4.18
N GLY A 31 9.34 10.85 -2.98
CA GLY A 31 8.63 12.10 -2.72
C GLY A 31 9.22 13.29 -3.47
N SER A 32 10.53 13.43 -3.52
CA SER A 32 11.24 14.47 -4.25
C SER A 32 10.96 14.47 -5.76
N VAL A 33 10.70 13.30 -6.35
CA VAL A 33 10.29 13.16 -7.75
C VAL A 33 8.87 13.68 -7.96
N ILE A 34 7.95 13.31 -7.07
CA ILE A 34 6.55 13.78 -7.10
C ILE A 34 6.51 15.30 -6.95
N GLU A 35 7.21 15.85 -5.96
CA GLU A 35 7.33 17.31 -5.76
C GLU A 35 7.85 18.02 -7.00
N THR A 36 8.90 17.50 -7.60
CA THR A 36 9.49 18.07 -8.81
C THR A 36 8.50 18.07 -9.98
N ILE A 37 7.75 16.99 -10.17
CA ILE A 37 6.76 16.86 -11.24
C ILE A 37 5.63 17.88 -11.03
N VAL A 38 5.08 17.96 -9.82
CA VAL A 38 4.00 18.89 -9.48
C VAL A 38 4.44 20.34 -9.67
N ALA A 39 5.58 20.73 -9.07
CA ALA A 39 6.09 22.09 -9.17
C ALA A 39 6.35 22.51 -10.63
N ARG A 40 6.91 21.62 -11.45
CA ARG A 40 7.13 21.91 -12.88
C ARG A 40 5.83 22.00 -13.66
N THR A 41 4.84 21.18 -13.33
CA THR A 41 3.53 21.22 -13.99
C THR A 41 2.80 22.52 -13.65
N GLN A 42 2.80 22.93 -12.38
CA GLN A 42 2.22 24.20 -11.94
C GLN A 42 2.90 25.39 -12.64
N ARG A 43 4.23 25.41 -12.68
CA ARG A 43 4.99 26.44 -13.39
C ARG A 43 4.70 26.46 -14.89
N LEU A 44 4.50 25.30 -15.52
CA LEU A 44 4.10 25.22 -16.93
C LEU A 44 2.73 25.84 -17.14
N VAL A 45 1.75 25.53 -16.29
CA VAL A 45 0.41 26.12 -16.31
C VAL A 45 0.49 27.66 -16.20
N GLU A 46 1.27 28.15 -15.25
CA GLU A 46 1.47 29.60 -15.05
C GLU A 46 2.09 30.29 -16.26
N SER A 47 3.13 29.68 -16.85
CA SER A 47 3.88 30.27 -17.95
C SER A 47 3.18 30.21 -19.29
N THR A 48 2.39 29.16 -19.54
CA THR A 48 1.70 28.94 -20.82
C THR A 48 0.23 29.35 -20.80
N GLN A 49 -0.32 29.63 -19.61
CA GLN A 49 -1.76 29.85 -19.38
C GLN A 49 -2.62 28.66 -19.87
N SER A 50 -2.01 27.50 -19.97
CA SER A 50 -2.63 26.27 -20.47
C SER A 50 -3.06 25.41 -19.29
N MET A 51 -4.34 25.11 -19.17
CA MET A 51 -4.85 24.32 -18.05
C MET A 51 -4.39 22.87 -18.14
N ILE A 52 -3.72 22.41 -17.09
CA ILE A 52 -3.43 20.99 -16.83
C ILE A 52 -4.13 20.63 -15.52
N ARG A 53 -5.03 19.67 -15.58
CA ARG A 53 -5.68 19.16 -14.38
C ARG A 53 -4.73 18.19 -13.67
N ILE A 54 -4.47 18.43 -12.38
CA ILE A 54 -3.72 17.51 -11.52
C ILE A 54 -4.73 16.73 -10.67
N VAL A 55 -4.62 15.42 -10.67
CA VAL A 55 -5.42 14.50 -9.85
C VAL A 55 -4.47 13.67 -9.00
N GLY A 56 -4.60 13.72 -7.69
CA GLY A 56 -3.89 12.88 -6.74
C GLY A 56 -4.78 11.77 -6.22
N LEU A 57 -4.32 10.54 -6.30
CA LEU A 57 -4.93 9.36 -5.67
C LEU A 57 -4.07 8.94 -4.48
N SER A 58 -4.71 8.68 -3.35
CA SER A 58 -4.00 8.40 -2.11
C SER A 58 -4.68 7.32 -1.28
N ALA A 59 -3.88 6.55 -0.56
CA ALA A 59 -4.35 5.83 0.61
C ALA A 59 -4.77 6.81 1.72
N THR A 60 -5.26 6.30 2.84
CA THR A 60 -5.64 7.12 4.00
C THR A 60 -4.46 7.95 4.50
N LEU A 61 -4.64 9.25 4.55
CA LEU A 61 -3.66 10.23 5.05
C LEU A 61 -4.29 11.06 6.16
N PRO A 62 -3.61 11.31 7.29
CA PRO A 62 -4.09 12.22 8.32
C PRO A 62 -4.06 13.67 7.85
N ASN A 63 -3.10 14.05 7.01
CA ASN A 63 -2.87 15.39 6.49
C ASN A 63 -3.32 15.59 5.03
N PHE A 64 -4.42 14.94 4.65
CA PHE A 64 -4.92 14.98 3.26
C PHE A 64 -5.25 16.42 2.78
N VAL A 65 -5.55 17.33 3.69
CA VAL A 65 -5.79 18.75 3.37
C VAL A 65 -4.51 19.43 2.88
N ASP A 66 -3.37 19.17 3.54
CA ASP A 66 -2.07 19.76 3.14
C ASP A 66 -1.64 19.22 1.76
N VAL A 67 -1.91 17.95 1.49
CA VAL A 67 -1.66 17.34 0.18
C VAL A 67 -2.56 17.96 -0.89
N ALA A 68 -3.81 18.25 -0.58
CA ALA A 68 -4.70 18.97 -1.50
C ALA A 68 -4.17 20.36 -1.85
N ASP A 69 -3.67 21.10 -0.86
CA ASP A 69 -3.06 22.41 -1.08
C ASP A 69 -1.79 22.34 -1.91
N PHE A 70 -0.94 21.36 -1.61
CA PHE A 70 0.27 21.09 -2.41
C PHE A 70 -0.05 20.83 -3.89
N LEU A 71 -1.12 20.12 -4.17
CA LEU A 71 -1.62 19.87 -5.52
C LEU A 71 -2.43 21.06 -6.11
N SER A 72 -2.59 22.15 -5.35
CA SER A 72 -3.44 23.30 -5.71
C SER A 72 -4.90 22.94 -5.96
N VAL A 73 -5.41 21.97 -5.19
CA VAL A 73 -6.79 21.52 -5.29
C VAL A 73 -7.71 22.46 -4.52
N ASN A 74 -8.83 22.83 -5.13
CA ASN A 74 -9.89 23.54 -4.44
C ASN A 74 -10.53 22.63 -3.39
N ARG A 75 -10.36 22.94 -2.09
CA ARG A 75 -10.80 22.12 -0.97
C ARG A 75 -12.31 21.83 -0.96
N TYR A 76 -13.11 22.72 -1.53
CA TYR A 76 -14.59 22.60 -1.51
C TYR A 76 -15.14 21.84 -2.70
N ARG A 77 -14.40 21.75 -3.82
CA ARG A 77 -14.89 21.16 -5.07
C ARG A 77 -14.06 20.01 -5.58
N GLY A 78 -12.80 19.91 -5.17
CA GLY A 78 -11.84 18.95 -5.71
C GLY A 78 -11.27 17.98 -4.68
N LEU A 79 -11.54 18.17 -3.39
CA LEU A 79 -11.09 17.28 -2.35
C LEU A 79 -12.21 16.29 -1.99
N PHE A 80 -11.92 15.01 -2.19
CA PHE A 80 -12.86 13.92 -1.90
C PHE A 80 -12.23 13.00 -0.85
N TYR A 81 -12.98 12.73 0.20
CA TYR A 81 -12.61 11.81 1.26
C TYR A 81 -13.56 10.62 1.28
N PHE A 82 -13.00 9.42 1.17
CA PHE A 82 -13.74 8.17 1.17
C PHE A 82 -13.51 7.43 2.49
N GLY A 83 -14.46 7.53 3.40
CA GLY A 83 -14.41 6.87 4.70
C GLY A 83 -14.75 5.37 4.63
N ALA A 84 -14.85 4.73 5.80
CA ALA A 84 -15.09 3.29 5.92
C ALA A 84 -16.36 2.80 5.19
N ALA A 85 -17.39 3.64 5.08
CA ALA A 85 -18.64 3.30 4.39
C ALA A 85 -18.48 3.03 2.88
N PHE A 86 -17.39 3.52 2.28
CA PHE A 86 -17.07 3.29 0.87
C PHE A 86 -16.29 1.99 0.62
N ARG A 87 -15.86 1.27 1.68
CA ARG A 87 -15.18 -0.01 1.52
C ARG A 87 -16.18 -1.09 1.14
N PRO A 88 -15.97 -1.82 0.02
CA PRO A 88 -16.81 -2.97 -0.34
C PRO A 88 -16.74 -4.09 0.70
N VAL A 89 -15.56 -4.26 1.31
CA VAL A 89 -15.32 -5.21 2.40
C VAL A 89 -14.90 -4.42 3.63
N PRO A 90 -15.59 -4.56 4.76
CA PRO A 90 -15.19 -3.91 6.02
C PRO A 90 -13.77 -4.28 6.43
N LEU A 91 -13.06 -3.34 7.04
CA LEU A 91 -11.73 -3.57 7.61
C LEU A 91 -11.85 -3.63 9.12
N GLU A 92 -11.43 -4.76 9.68
CA GLU A 92 -11.21 -4.94 11.11
C GLU A 92 -9.71 -5.00 11.38
N GLN A 93 -9.26 -4.37 12.45
CA GLN A 93 -7.83 -4.30 12.80
C GLN A 93 -7.62 -4.81 14.23
N HIS A 94 -6.76 -5.80 14.36
CA HIS A 94 -6.36 -6.37 15.64
C HIS A 94 -4.87 -6.16 15.86
N PHE A 95 -4.51 -5.62 17.04
CA PHE A 95 -3.12 -5.39 17.43
C PHE A 95 -2.75 -6.36 18.54
N ILE A 96 -1.78 -7.24 18.28
CA ILE A 96 -1.34 -8.26 19.22
C ILE A 96 0.08 -7.95 19.67
N GLY A 97 0.24 -7.69 20.97
CA GLY A 97 1.54 -7.43 21.60
C GLY A 97 2.25 -8.74 21.96
N VAL A 98 3.54 -8.81 21.66
CA VAL A 98 4.41 -9.93 22.01
C VAL A 98 5.45 -9.52 23.03
N ARG A 99 5.67 -10.35 24.06
CA ARG A 99 6.69 -10.07 25.10
C ARG A 99 8.09 -10.41 24.60
N GLY A 100 9.07 -9.61 25.02
CA GLY A 100 10.49 -9.83 24.73
C GLY A 100 11.19 -8.59 24.20
N LYS A 101 12.52 -8.63 24.18
CA LYS A 101 13.31 -7.53 23.60
C LYS A 101 13.13 -7.55 22.08
N HIS A 102 12.79 -6.40 21.51
CA HIS A 102 12.62 -6.24 20.07
C HIS A 102 13.83 -6.81 19.28
N GLY A 103 13.57 -7.63 18.28
CA GLY A 103 14.61 -8.25 17.45
C GLY A 103 15.34 -9.44 18.06
N SER A 104 15.05 -9.83 19.31
CA SER A 104 15.62 -11.05 19.89
C SER A 104 15.06 -12.32 19.25
N ALA A 105 15.82 -13.43 19.34
CA ALA A 105 15.36 -14.72 18.85
C ALA A 105 14.08 -15.19 19.54
N GLN A 106 13.97 -14.94 20.84
CA GLN A 106 12.78 -15.25 21.64
C GLN A 106 11.56 -14.47 21.20
N SER A 107 11.71 -13.15 20.96
CA SER A 107 10.61 -12.30 20.47
C SER A 107 10.14 -12.73 19.08
N ARG A 108 11.07 -13.13 18.21
CA ARG A 108 10.73 -13.66 16.87
C ARG A 108 9.97 -14.98 16.96
N ALA A 109 10.43 -15.91 17.79
CA ALA A 109 9.74 -17.19 17.97
C ALA A 109 8.31 -17.00 18.52
N HIS A 110 8.12 -16.05 19.43
CA HIS A 110 6.78 -15.70 19.91
C HIS A 110 5.90 -15.08 18.81
N LEU A 111 6.47 -14.19 17.97
CA LEU A 111 5.76 -13.61 16.82
C LEU A 111 5.33 -14.69 15.83
N ASP A 112 6.24 -15.60 15.48
CA ASP A 112 5.95 -16.70 14.55
C ASP A 112 4.84 -17.61 15.09
N ARG A 113 4.86 -17.91 16.39
CA ARG A 113 3.83 -18.71 17.05
C ARG A 113 2.47 -18.01 17.05
N VAL A 114 2.41 -16.74 17.43
CA VAL A 114 1.16 -15.97 17.43
C VAL A 114 0.62 -15.81 16.01
N ALA A 115 1.50 -15.57 15.03
CA ALA A 115 1.12 -15.53 13.62
C ALA A 115 0.52 -16.88 13.17
N TYR A 116 1.17 -17.98 13.54
CA TYR A 116 0.67 -19.34 13.25
C TYR A 116 -0.73 -19.57 13.86
N GLU A 117 -0.92 -19.28 15.14
CA GLU A 117 -2.20 -19.44 15.84
C GLU A 117 -3.32 -18.66 15.13
N LYS A 118 -3.04 -17.42 14.72
CA LYS A 118 -4.02 -16.58 14.01
C LYS A 118 -4.27 -17.04 12.57
N VAL A 119 -3.26 -17.48 11.87
CA VAL A 119 -3.42 -18.09 10.54
C VAL A 119 -4.32 -19.31 10.63
N MET A 120 -4.09 -20.19 11.61
CA MET A 120 -4.87 -21.42 11.78
C MET A 120 -6.32 -21.16 12.16
N GLU A 121 -6.58 -20.18 13.02
CA GLU A 121 -7.93 -19.70 13.36
C GLU A 121 -8.71 -19.34 12.08
N LEU A 122 -8.14 -18.45 11.25
CA LEU A 122 -8.80 -17.96 10.04
C LEU A 122 -8.92 -19.03 8.95
N VAL A 123 -7.92 -19.89 8.79
CA VAL A 123 -7.94 -20.98 7.80
C VAL A 123 -9.01 -22.01 8.16
N ARG A 124 -9.17 -22.36 9.44
CA ARG A 124 -10.26 -23.25 9.91
C ARG A 124 -11.65 -22.69 9.66
N GLU A 125 -11.78 -21.37 9.64
CA GLU A 125 -13.00 -20.66 9.27
C GLU A 125 -13.22 -20.55 7.75
N GLY A 126 -12.26 -21.05 6.95
CA GLY A 126 -12.32 -21.03 5.49
C GLY A 126 -11.89 -19.71 4.86
N HIS A 127 -11.21 -18.83 5.60
CA HIS A 127 -10.75 -17.55 5.08
C HIS A 127 -9.35 -17.64 4.45
N PRO A 128 -9.12 -16.95 3.32
CA PRO A 128 -7.78 -16.81 2.76
C PRO A 128 -6.92 -15.90 3.66
N VAL A 129 -5.66 -16.27 3.88
CA VAL A 129 -4.74 -15.55 4.75
C VAL A 129 -3.50 -15.13 3.99
N MET A 130 -3.05 -13.89 4.19
CA MET A 130 -1.81 -13.35 3.65
C MET A 130 -0.92 -12.87 4.80
N VAL A 131 0.29 -13.41 4.89
CA VAL A 131 1.27 -13.05 5.91
C VAL A 131 2.37 -12.17 5.29
N PHE A 132 2.48 -10.93 5.76
CA PHE A 132 3.53 -10.00 5.35
C PHE A 132 4.75 -10.12 6.25
N VAL A 133 5.94 -10.13 5.65
CA VAL A 133 7.23 -10.19 6.33
C VAL A 133 8.17 -9.09 5.84
N HIS A 134 9.23 -8.80 6.61
CA HIS A 134 10.10 -7.64 6.32
C HIS A 134 11.00 -7.80 5.10
N THR A 135 11.45 -9.02 4.81
CA THR A 135 12.39 -9.27 3.70
C THR A 135 12.01 -10.50 2.88
N ARG A 136 12.51 -10.57 1.63
CA ARG A 136 12.31 -11.75 0.78
C ARG A 136 12.87 -13.04 1.41
N LYS A 137 13.96 -12.95 2.17
CA LYS A 137 14.53 -14.10 2.89
C LYS A 137 13.60 -14.57 4.00
N ASP A 138 12.95 -13.64 4.68
CA ASP A 138 12.01 -13.97 5.75
C ASP A 138 10.76 -14.68 5.22
N THR A 139 10.37 -14.45 3.96
CA THR A 139 9.24 -15.15 3.33
C THR A 139 9.43 -16.68 3.38
N VAL A 140 10.58 -17.16 2.92
CA VAL A 140 10.88 -18.59 2.93
C VAL A 140 11.02 -19.11 4.36
N LYS A 141 11.73 -18.37 5.22
CA LYS A 141 11.97 -18.76 6.60
C LYS A 141 10.66 -18.84 7.40
N THR A 142 9.80 -17.83 7.30
CA THR A 142 8.51 -17.82 7.99
C THR A 142 7.62 -18.94 7.47
N ALA A 143 7.57 -19.18 6.15
CA ALA A 143 6.82 -20.29 5.59
C ALA A 143 7.28 -21.65 6.14
N GLN A 144 8.60 -21.88 6.23
CA GLN A 144 9.16 -23.09 6.82
C GLN A 144 8.81 -23.23 8.31
N THR A 145 8.94 -22.15 9.09
CA THR A 145 8.57 -22.14 10.50
C THR A 145 7.08 -22.45 10.72
N LEU A 146 6.19 -21.81 9.92
CA LEU A 146 4.75 -22.10 9.98
C LEU A 146 4.44 -23.56 9.61
N LEU A 147 5.14 -24.11 8.61
CA LEU A 147 5.00 -25.51 8.24
C LEU A 147 5.47 -26.46 9.34
N GLU A 148 6.58 -26.13 10.02
CA GLU A 148 7.08 -26.93 11.14
C GLU A 148 6.13 -26.92 12.33
N LEU A 149 5.60 -25.75 12.69
CA LEU A 149 4.57 -25.61 13.74
C LEU A 149 3.29 -26.39 13.38
N GLY A 150 2.96 -26.43 12.10
CA GLY A 150 1.77 -27.12 11.62
C GLY A 150 1.88 -28.64 11.51
N LYS A 151 3.06 -29.22 11.62
CA LYS A 151 3.21 -30.67 11.61
C LYS A 151 2.57 -31.35 12.83
N ASP A 152 2.55 -30.62 13.95
CA ASP A 152 1.97 -31.09 15.19
C ASP A 152 0.43 -30.99 15.22
N ASP A 153 -0.17 -30.17 14.34
CA ASP A 153 -1.60 -29.82 14.33
C ASP A 153 -2.41 -30.47 13.18
N ASP A 154 -1.89 -31.54 12.56
CA ASP A 154 -2.57 -32.28 11.46
C ASP A 154 -2.97 -31.40 10.27
N LEU A 155 -2.16 -30.35 10.00
CA LEU A 155 -2.36 -29.36 8.94
C LEU A 155 -2.45 -29.97 7.53
N HIS A 156 -1.99 -31.20 7.37
CA HIS A 156 -2.01 -31.92 6.11
C HIS A 156 -3.44 -32.13 5.59
N SER A 157 -4.40 -32.34 6.49
CA SER A 157 -5.82 -32.51 6.13
C SER A 157 -6.42 -31.20 5.59
N ILE A 158 -6.14 -30.07 6.25
CA ILE A 158 -6.68 -28.75 5.88
C ILE A 158 -6.11 -28.23 4.55
N LEU A 159 -4.80 -28.46 4.31
CA LEU A 159 -4.14 -28.04 3.06
C LEU A 159 -4.52 -28.92 1.86
N VAL A 160 -4.90 -30.17 2.08
CA VAL A 160 -5.35 -31.10 1.03
C VAL A 160 -6.79 -30.79 0.62
N GLU A 161 -7.67 -30.53 1.58
CA GLU A 161 -9.06 -30.12 1.29
C GLU A 161 -9.13 -28.77 0.56
N GLY A 162 -8.20 -27.85 0.83
CA GLY A 162 -8.10 -26.57 0.11
C GLY A 162 -7.63 -26.66 -1.35
N ARG A 163 -7.02 -27.75 -1.78
CA ARG A 163 -6.59 -27.95 -3.18
C ARG A 163 -7.74 -28.20 -4.15
N ASP A 164 -8.86 -28.69 -3.69
CA ASP A 164 -10.05 -28.89 -4.52
C ASP A 164 -10.87 -27.59 -4.73
N ALA A 165 -10.60 -26.54 -3.97
CA ALA A 165 -11.26 -25.26 -4.08
C ALA A 165 -10.63 -24.30 -5.14
N THR A 166 -9.48 -24.63 -5.73
CA THR A 166 -8.85 -23.86 -6.81
C THR A 166 -9.29 -24.34 -8.20
N ARG A 167 -10.57 -24.29 -8.47
CA ARG A 167 -11.12 -24.20 -9.83
C ARG A 167 -11.81 -22.84 -9.96
N PHE A 168 -11.01 -21.82 -10.27
CA PHE A 168 -11.48 -20.60 -10.94
C PHE A 168 -10.54 -20.27 -12.09
#